data_4c06e6496935e79c5d115fb585a0560b
#
_entry.id   4c06e6496935e79c5d115fb585a0560b
#
_cell.length_a   1.000
_cell.length_b   1.000
_cell.length_c   1.000
_cell.angle_alpha   90.00
_cell.angle_beta   90.00
_cell.angle_gamma   90.00
#
_symmetry.space_group_name_H-M   'P 1'
#
loop_
_entity.id
_entity.type
_entity.pdbx_description
1 polymer ?
#
loop_
_entity_poly.entity_id
_entity_poly.type
_entity_poly.pdbx_seq_one_letter_code
_entity_poly.pdbx_strand_id
1 'polypeptide(L)'
;MSKQYDLEERTFQFAKNVSLYIKKFSRTISNIEYGKQVVRASGSVGANYIEANEALSKKDFIMRIKICRKESKESAYWLRLIVETNSEKYTEDGNKLSNEATELKKIFSSILGKSK
;
A
#
# COMPACT_ATOMS: atom_id res chain seq x y z
N MET A 1 -1.02 16.96 -15.39
CA MET A 1 -0.85 15.50 -15.26
C MET A 1 -2.19 14.82 -15.03
N SER A 2 -2.38 13.67 -15.64
CA SER A 2 -3.60 12.90 -15.42
C SER A 2 -3.59 12.29 -14.01
N LYS A 3 -4.76 11.98 -13.45
CA LYS A 3 -4.87 11.27 -12.18
C LYS A 3 -4.19 9.91 -12.23
N GLN A 4 -4.24 9.25 -13.39
CA GLN A 4 -3.60 7.96 -13.61
C GLN A 4 -2.10 8.04 -13.37
N TYR A 5 -1.44 9.03 -13.96
CA TYR A 5 -0.01 9.22 -13.79
C TYR A 5 0.33 9.49 -12.33
N ASP A 6 -0.43 10.40 -11.71
CA ASP A 6 -0.20 10.76 -10.31
C ASP A 6 -0.35 9.55 -9.39
N LEU A 7 -1.31 8.69 -9.64
CA LEU A 7 -1.56 7.53 -8.79
C LEU A 7 -0.51 6.44 -9.01
N GLU A 8 0.01 6.27 -10.23
CA GLU A 8 1.12 5.35 -10.47
C GLU A 8 2.35 5.78 -9.68
N GLU A 9 2.71 7.06 -9.75
CA GLU A 9 3.85 7.58 -9.01
C GLU A 9 3.60 7.55 -7.50
N ARG A 10 2.40 7.89 -7.07
CA ARG A 10 2.03 7.89 -5.65
C ARG A 10 2.13 6.50 -5.03
N THR A 11 1.66 5.47 -5.73
CA THR A 11 1.75 4.09 -5.25
C THR A 11 3.18 3.59 -5.25
N PHE A 12 4.00 4.02 -6.21
CA PHE A 12 5.42 3.70 -6.23
C PHE A 12 6.13 4.31 -5.02
N GLN A 13 5.89 5.59 -4.74
CA GLN A 13 6.51 6.25 -3.59
C GLN A 13 6.08 5.62 -2.27
N PHE A 14 4.82 5.21 -2.18
CA PHE A 14 4.33 4.50 -0.99
C PHE A 14 5.15 3.23 -0.73
N ALA A 15 5.29 2.37 -1.75
CA ALA A 15 6.04 1.12 -1.61
C ALA A 15 7.51 1.38 -1.28
N LYS A 16 8.12 2.36 -1.94
CA LYS A 16 9.51 2.74 -1.68
C LYS A 16 9.69 3.19 -0.24
N ASN A 17 8.80 4.07 0.24
CA ASN A 17 8.89 4.60 1.60
C ASN A 17 8.66 3.52 2.65
N VAL A 18 7.77 2.56 2.38
CA VAL A 18 7.59 1.40 3.25
C VAL A 18 8.89 0.61 3.33
N SER A 19 9.54 0.33 2.20
CA SER A 19 10.80 -0.42 2.19
C SER A 19 11.90 0.29 2.98
N LEU A 20 12.02 1.61 2.82
CA LEU A 20 12.99 2.39 3.55
C LEU A 20 12.70 2.40 5.06
N TYR A 21 11.43 2.45 5.43
CA TYR A 21 11.00 2.41 6.82
C TYR A 21 11.37 1.07 7.48
N ILE A 22 11.08 -0.04 6.79
CA ILE A 22 11.36 -1.38 7.32
C ILE A 22 12.85 -1.60 7.56
N LYS A 23 13.71 -1.00 6.77
CA LYS A 23 15.17 -1.13 6.94
C LYS A 23 15.69 -0.58 8.27
N LYS A 24 14.92 0.27 8.93
CA LYS A 24 15.33 0.91 10.19
C LYS A 24 15.24 -0.02 11.40
N PHE A 25 14.52 -1.13 11.29
CA PHE A 25 14.18 -1.96 12.45
C PHE A 25 15.18 -3.09 12.69
N SER A 26 15.31 -3.47 13.97
CA SER A 26 16.08 -4.64 14.37
C SER A 26 15.45 -5.91 13.78
N ARG A 27 16.27 -6.89 13.51
CA ARG A 27 15.81 -8.14 12.88
C ARG A 27 15.31 -9.13 13.95
N THR A 28 14.19 -8.78 14.59
CA THR A 28 13.46 -9.67 15.48
C THR A 28 12.54 -10.57 14.65
N ILE A 29 12.04 -11.65 15.25
CA ILE A 29 11.08 -12.55 14.57
C ILE A 29 9.89 -11.75 14.04
N SER A 30 9.30 -10.91 14.89
CA SER A 30 8.12 -10.12 14.51
C SER A 30 8.42 -9.13 13.40
N ASN A 31 9.52 -8.38 13.53
CA ASN A 31 9.88 -7.37 12.53
C ASN A 31 10.19 -7.98 11.18
N ILE A 32 10.85 -9.15 11.16
CA ILE A 32 11.11 -9.87 9.93
C ILE A 32 9.79 -10.29 9.27
N GLU A 33 8.91 -10.89 10.04
CA GLU A 33 7.65 -11.41 9.51
C GLU A 33 6.73 -10.28 9.02
N TYR A 34 6.52 -9.26 9.86
CA TYR A 34 5.67 -8.12 9.49
C TYR A 34 6.29 -7.34 8.32
N GLY A 35 7.61 -7.21 8.31
CA GLY A 35 8.33 -6.55 7.22
C GLY A 35 8.12 -7.23 5.89
N LYS A 36 8.21 -8.56 5.86
CA LYS A 36 7.94 -9.33 4.64
C LYS A 36 6.54 -9.09 4.12
N GLN A 37 5.55 -9.10 5.02
CA GLN A 37 4.16 -8.93 4.65
C GLN A 37 3.89 -7.53 4.10
N VAL A 38 4.40 -6.49 4.75
CA VAL A 38 4.12 -5.12 4.31
C VAL A 38 4.90 -4.74 3.06
N VAL A 39 6.11 -5.24 2.89
CA VAL A 39 6.88 -4.99 1.67
C VAL A 39 6.15 -5.62 0.48
N ARG A 40 5.68 -6.85 0.62
CA ARG A 40 4.90 -7.53 -0.41
C ARG A 40 3.59 -6.78 -0.70
N ALA A 41 2.82 -6.48 0.35
CA ALA A 41 1.51 -5.85 0.19
C ALA A 41 1.63 -4.46 -0.44
N SER A 42 2.56 -3.63 0.05
CA SER A 42 2.72 -2.26 -0.47
C SER A 42 3.20 -2.26 -1.91
N GLY A 43 4.09 -3.18 -2.28
CA GLY A 43 4.53 -3.31 -3.68
C GLY A 43 3.41 -3.77 -4.59
N SER A 44 2.52 -4.62 -4.08
CA SER A 44 1.39 -5.15 -4.84
C SER A 44 0.37 -4.07 -5.20
N VAL A 45 0.25 -3.01 -4.38
CA VAL A 45 -0.69 -1.91 -4.66
C VAL A 45 -0.40 -1.28 -6.01
N GLY A 46 0.82 -0.79 -6.20
CA GLY A 46 1.21 -0.12 -7.45
C GLY A 46 1.29 -1.07 -8.61
N ALA A 47 1.81 -2.29 -8.38
CA ALA A 47 1.93 -3.29 -9.44
C ALA A 47 0.57 -3.64 -10.04
N ASN A 48 -0.45 -3.81 -9.20
CA ASN A 48 -1.81 -4.11 -9.68
C ASN A 48 -2.47 -2.88 -10.31
N TYR A 49 -2.14 -1.68 -9.85
CA TYR A 49 -2.67 -0.47 -10.47
C TYR A 49 -2.15 -0.31 -11.91
N ILE A 50 -0.85 -0.59 -12.12
CA ILE A 50 -0.27 -0.59 -13.47
C ILE A 50 -1.01 -1.59 -14.36
N GLU A 51 -1.26 -2.80 -13.84
CA GLU A 51 -2.01 -3.82 -14.58
C GLU A 51 -3.45 -3.40 -14.87
N ALA A 52 -4.09 -2.69 -13.93
CA ALA A 52 -5.44 -2.16 -14.14
C ALA A 52 -5.46 -1.20 -15.33
N ASN A 53 -4.45 -0.34 -15.44
CA ASN A 53 -4.35 0.63 -16.54
C ASN A 53 -4.12 -0.03 -17.90
N GLU A 54 -3.63 -1.26 -17.93
CA GLU A 54 -3.41 -2.04 -19.14
C GLU A 54 -4.51 -3.09 -19.36
N ALA A 55 -5.57 -3.07 -18.54
CA ALA A 55 -6.62 -4.09 -18.59
C ALA A 55 -7.34 -4.10 -19.93
N LEU A 56 -7.62 -5.29 -20.43
CA LEU A 56 -8.27 -5.49 -21.71
C LEU A 56 -9.80 -5.51 -21.60
N SER A 57 -10.34 -5.52 -20.39
CA SER A 57 -11.79 -5.52 -20.17
C SER A 57 -12.12 -4.76 -18.88
N LYS A 58 -13.38 -4.31 -18.79
CA LYS A 58 -13.87 -3.67 -17.58
C LYS A 58 -13.82 -4.62 -16.38
N LYS A 59 -14.15 -5.89 -16.61
CA LYS A 59 -14.12 -6.91 -15.56
C LYS A 59 -12.70 -7.07 -15.00
N ASP A 60 -11.71 -7.12 -15.86
CA ASP A 60 -10.30 -7.24 -15.46
C ASP A 60 -9.86 -5.99 -14.71
N PHE A 61 -10.21 -4.80 -15.20
CA PHE A 61 -9.92 -3.53 -14.53
C PHE A 61 -10.46 -3.53 -13.09
N ILE A 62 -11.75 -3.87 -12.95
CA ILE A 62 -12.41 -3.89 -11.63
C ILE A 62 -11.72 -4.88 -10.70
N MET A 63 -11.36 -6.06 -11.19
CA MET A 63 -10.65 -7.06 -10.39
C MET A 63 -9.32 -6.51 -9.88
N ARG A 64 -8.54 -5.87 -10.76
CA ARG A 64 -7.24 -5.30 -10.38
C ARG A 64 -7.37 -4.19 -9.35
N ILE A 65 -8.37 -3.32 -9.51
CA ILE A 65 -8.60 -2.23 -8.53
C ILE A 65 -9.05 -2.79 -7.18
N LYS A 66 -9.84 -3.86 -7.18
CA LYS A 66 -10.19 -4.55 -5.92
C LYS A 66 -8.97 -5.08 -5.20
N ILE A 67 -7.99 -5.61 -5.94
CA ILE A 67 -6.73 -6.08 -5.35
C ILE A 67 -5.96 -4.89 -4.78
N CYS A 68 -5.87 -3.78 -5.51
CA CYS A 68 -5.21 -2.57 -5.01
C CYS A 68 -5.81 -2.11 -3.68
N ARG A 69 -7.13 -2.10 -3.57
CA ARG A 69 -7.83 -1.72 -2.34
C ARG A 69 -7.52 -2.69 -1.21
N LYS A 70 -7.57 -3.98 -1.48
CA LYS A 70 -7.28 -5.03 -0.51
C LYS A 70 -5.85 -4.91 0.03
N GLU A 71 -4.89 -4.76 -0.86
CA GLU A 71 -3.48 -4.67 -0.46
C GLU A 71 -3.15 -3.37 0.28
N SER A 72 -3.84 -2.28 -0.06
CA SER A 72 -3.72 -1.03 0.70
C SER A 72 -4.21 -1.22 2.14
N LYS A 73 -5.35 -1.87 2.31
CA LYS A 73 -5.90 -2.17 3.63
C LYS A 73 -4.96 -3.07 4.43
N GLU A 74 -4.42 -4.11 3.82
CA GLU A 74 -3.48 -5.00 4.47
C GLU A 74 -2.19 -4.28 4.87
N SER A 75 -1.70 -3.39 4.00
CA SER A 75 -0.51 -2.58 4.31
C SER A 75 -0.72 -1.75 5.56
N ALA A 76 -1.88 -1.11 5.71
CA ALA A 76 -2.20 -0.34 6.91
C ALA A 76 -2.20 -1.21 8.16
N TYR A 77 -2.73 -2.43 8.07
CA TYR A 77 -2.75 -3.38 9.17
C TYR A 77 -1.33 -3.75 9.63
N TRP A 78 -0.46 -4.14 8.69
CA TRP A 78 0.91 -4.52 9.02
C TRP A 78 1.70 -3.34 9.58
N LEU A 79 1.50 -2.14 9.03
CA LEU A 79 2.16 -0.94 9.54
C LEU A 79 1.73 -0.63 10.98
N ARG A 80 0.46 -0.81 11.29
CA ARG A 80 -0.04 -0.63 12.65
C ARG A 80 0.62 -1.62 13.62
N LEU A 81 0.72 -2.89 13.23
CA LEU A 81 1.42 -3.89 14.06
C LEU A 81 2.88 -3.49 14.30
N ILE A 82 3.56 -3.04 13.26
CA ILE A 82 4.96 -2.62 13.36
C ILE A 82 5.10 -1.45 14.33
N VAL A 83 4.24 -0.44 14.18
CA VAL A 83 4.26 0.75 15.05
C VAL A 83 4.06 0.37 16.52
N GLU A 84 3.06 -0.48 16.78
CA GLU A 84 2.68 -0.79 18.17
C GLU A 84 3.58 -1.83 18.84
N THR A 85 4.46 -2.47 18.10
CA THR A 85 5.39 -3.47 18.64
C THR A 85 6.85 -3.00 18.64
N ASN A 86 7.10 -1.75 18.29
CA ASN A 86 8.45 -1.19 18.26
C ASN A 86 8.51 0.10 19.08
N SER A 87 9.72 0.68 19.18
CA SER A 87 9.96 1.90 19.92
C SER A 87 9.15 3.09 19.39
N GLU A 88 8.70 3.96 20.28
CA GLU A 88 8.01 5.20 19.94
C GLU A 88 8.78 6.10 18.97
N LYS A 89 10.08 5.94 18.91
CA LYS A 89 10.96 6.62 17.96
C LYS A 89 10.48 6.47 16.51
N TYR A 90 9.81 5.36 16.19
CA TYR A 90 9.36 5.04 14.82
C TYR A 90 7.88 5.30 14.59
N THR A 91 7.17 5.77 15.61
CA THR A 91 5.69 5.90 15.55
C THR A 91 5.24 6.94 14.52
N GLU A 92 5.87 8.10 14.51
CA GLU A 92 5.44 9.18 13.61
C GLU A 92 5.54 8.77 12.14
N ASP A 93 6.68 8.22 11.74
CA ASP A 93 6.89 7.81 10.36
C ASP A 93 5.96 6.65 9.98
N GLY A 94 5.77 5.70 10.88
CA GLY A 94 4.87 4.57 10.66
C GLY A 94 3.42 5.01 10.51
N ASN A 95 2.98 5.97 11.32
CA ASN A 95 1.63 6.49 11.24
C ASN A 95 1.38 7.25 9.93
N LYS A 96 2.38 7.98 9.44
CA LYS A 96 2.29 8.65 8.13
C LYS A 96 2.07 7.63 7.02
N LEU A 97 2.81 6.53 7.05
CA LEU A 97 2.67 5.46 6.05
C LEU A 97 1.32 4.75 6.17
N SER A 98 0.87 4.47 7.39
CA SER A 98 -0.43 3.86 7.62
C SER A 98 -1.57 4.76 7.13
N ASN A 99 -1.45 6.07 7.35
CA ASN A 99 -2.42 7.03 6.85
C ASN A 99 -2.43 7.07 5.33
N GLU A 100 -1.26 7.00 4.70
CA GLU A 100 -1.18 6.95 3.24
C GLU A 100 -1.85 5.69 2.69
N ALA A 101 -1.61 4.54 3.32
CA ALA A 101 -2.27 3.28 2.93
C ALA A 101 -3.79 3.42 3.01
N THR A 102 -4.30 4.05 4.05
CA THR A 102 -5.73 4.29 4.23
C THR A 102 -6.27 5.23 3.16
N GLU A 103 -5.54 6.28 2.83
CA GLU A 103 -5.93 7.20 1.75
C GLU A 103 -5.97 6.49 0.40
N LEU A 104 -4.98 5.66 0.11
CA LEU A 104 -4.97 4.87 -1.12
C LEU A 104 -6.18 3.94 -1.18
N LYS A 105 -6.50 3.28 -0.07
CA LYS A 105 -7.69 2.43 0.01
C LYS A 105 -8.97 3.20 -0.36
N LYS A 106 -9.11 4.42 0.15
CA LYS A 106 -10.26 5.28 -0.15
C LYS A 106 -10.31 5.66 -1.62
N ILE A 107 -9.17 5.96 -2.21
CA ILE A 107 -9.07 6.29 -3.63
C ILE A 107 -9.54 5.11 -4.48
N PHE A 108 -9.07 3.90 -4.19
CA PHE A 108 -9.47 2.71 -4.93
C PHE A 108 -10.96 2.39 -4.73
N SER A 109 -11.49 2.62 -3.52
CA SER A 109 -12.93 2.47 -3.28
C SER A 109 -13.74 3.45 -4.13
N SER A 110 -13.26 4.68 -4.27
CA SER A 110 -13.89 5.70 -5.11
C SER A 110 -13.90 5.30 -6.59
N ILE A 111 -12.75 4.79 -7.08
CA ILE A 111 -12.65 4.31 -8.46
C ILE A 111 -13.66 3.18 -8.71
N LEU A 112 -13.76 2.24 -7.77
CA LEU A 112 -14.71 1.13 -7.87
C LEU A 112 -16.16 1.63 -7.92
N GLY A 113 -16.49 2.63 -7.10
CA GLY A 113 -17.82 3.22 -7.09
C GLY A 113 -18.22 3.83 -8.43
N LYS A 114 -17.25 4.44 -9.11
CA LYS A 114 -17.47 5.07 -10.42
C LYS A 114 -17.48 4.08 -11.59
N SER A 115 -17.00 2.87 -11.35
CA SER A 115 -16.85 1.85 -12.41
C SER A 115 -18.01 0.86 -12.50
N LYS A 116 -19.02 1.05 -11.66
CA LYS A 116 -20.20 0.18 -11.65
C LYS A 116 -21.14 0.45 -12.82
#